data_dc44869c36bffd21f6a2fcbd2ae3ccf2
#
_entry.id   dc44869c36bffd21f6a2fcbd2ae3ccf2
#
_cell.length_a   1.000
_cell.length_b   1.000
_cell.length_c   1.000
_cell.angle_alpha   90.00
_cell.angle_beta   90.00
_cell.angle_gamma   90.00
#
_symmetry.space_group_name_H-M   'P 1'
#
loop_
_entity.id
_entity.type
_entity.pdbx_description
1 polymer ?
#
loop_
_entity_poly.entity_id
_entity_poly.type
_entity_poly.pdbx_seq_one_letter_code
_entity_poly.pdbx_strand_id
1 'polypeptide(L)'
;MKKIFLCVMCAAALTACNNGANKKDQAFAEERDSLMQVINDKDTELNEIMGTVNEIQEGFRRINEAEGRITVNDGNMESETSKQAIRENMQYIQDAMAQNRDKISQLKEKLRTSTIGGDKLKKMVDDLSAQLEAQKQRVQELEAQLAEKDIVIAQQGEAITSLNENVNTCLLYTSPSPRDRSLS
;
A
#
# COMPACT_ATOMS: atom_id res chain seq x y z
N MET A 1 -26.28 13.09 -83.51
CA MET A 1 -26.63 12.11 -82.41
C MET A 1 -25.43 11.28 -81.90
N LYS A 2 -24.51 10.82 -82.76
CA LYS A 2 -23.34 10.04 -82.30
C LYS A 2 -22.37 10.78 -81.34
N LYS A 3 -22.20 12.10 -81.49
CA LYS A 3 -21.32 12.92 -80.63
C LYS A 3 -21.89 13.22 -79.28
N ILE A 4 -23.22 13.23 -79.14
CA ILE A 4 -23.88 13.42 -77.82
C ILE A 4 -23.80 12.16 -77.00
N PHE A 5 -23.86 10.96 -77.58
CA PHE A 5 -23.69 9.70 -76.91
C PHE A 5 -22.27 9.48 -76.32
N LEU A 6 -21.26 10.02 -77.04
CA LEU A 6 -19.86 9.91 -76.54
C LEU A 6 -19.60 10.82 -75.37
N CYS A 7 -20.20 12.01 -75.29
CA CYS A 7 -20.09 12.89 -74.10
C CYS A 7 -20.80 12.35 -72.87
N VAL A 8 -21.97 11.71 -73.06
CA VAL A 8 -22.69 11.09 -71.93
C VAL A 8 -21.94 9.90 -71.36
N MET A 9 -21.26 9.09 -72.19
CA MET A 9 -20.43 7.98 -71.72
C MET A 9 -19.16 8.48 -70.99
N CYS A 10 -18.54 9.59 -71.41
CA CYS A 10 -17.38 10.15 -70.63
C CYS A 10 -17.82 10.77 -69.31
N ALA A 11 -18.98 11.38 -69.16
CA ALA A 11 -19.47 11.93 -67.92
C ALA A 11 -19.81 10.82 -66.89
N ALA A 12 -20.32 9.68 -67.34
CA ALA A 12 -20.59 8.53 -66.47
C ALA A 12 -19.30 7.87 -65.98
N ALA A 13 -18.22 7.87 -66.75
CA ALA A 13 -16.92 7.32 -66.34
C ALA A 13 -16.22 8.19 -65.27
N LEU A 14 -16.40 9.48 -65.24
CA LEU A 14 -15.83 10.40 -64.26
C LEU A 14 -16.53 10.31 -62.92
N THR A 15 -17.82 10.01 -62.85
CA THR A 15 -18.54 9.79 -61.56
C THR A 15 -18.22 8.46 -60.92
N ALA A 16 -17.86 7.42 -61.68
CA ALA A 16 -17.46 6.12 -61.15
C ALA A 16 -16.08 6.14 -60.44
N CYS A 17 -15.14 6.98 -60.93
CA CYS A 17 -13.84 7.13 -60.26
C CYS A 17 -13.91 7.92 -58.93
N ASN A 18 -14.84 8.88 -58.82
CA ASN A 18 -14.98 9.70 -57.61
C ASN A 18 -15.62 8.92 -56.43
N ASN A 19 -16.48 7.94 -56.72
CA ASN A 19 -17.12 7.09 -55.71
C ASN A 19 -16.16 6.04 -55.10
N GLY A 20 -15.10 5.65 -55.80
CA GLY A 20 -14.08 4.70 -55.30
C GLY A 20 -13.04 5.36 -54.36
N ALA A 21 -12.69 6.62 -54.62
CA ALA A 21 -11.79 7.39 -53.77
C ALA A 21 -12.47 7.74 -52.45
N ASN A 22 -13.70 8.23 -52.44
CA ASN A 22 -14.46 8.53 -51.23
C ASN A 22 -14.67 7.30 -50.30
N LYS A 23 -14.87 6.11 -50.84
CA LYS A 23 -15.01 4.89 -50.05
C LYS A 23 -13.70 4.45 -49.40
N LYS A 24 -12.57 4.65 -50.09
CA LYS A 24 -11.25 4.37 -49.51
C LYS A 24 -10.90 5.36 -48.39
N ASP A 25 -11.15 6.65 -48.61
CA ASP A 25 -10.90 7.68 -47.60
C ASP A 25 -11.78 7.50 -46.36
N GLN A 26 -13.03 7.06 -46.50
CA GLN A 26 -13.91 6.72 -45.41
C GLN A 26 -13.39 5.47 -44.62
N ALA A 27 -12.98 4.42 -45.33
CA ALA A 27 -12.42 3.22 -44.68
C ALA A 27 -11.13 3.53 -43.91
N PHE A 28 -10.24 4.38 -44.45
CA PHE A 28 -9.05 4.83 -43.69
C PHE A 28 -9.41 5.72 -42.51
N ALA A 29 -10.43 6.56 -42.60
CA ALA A 29 -10.90 7.36 -41.47
C ALA A 29 -11.48 6.48 -40.35
N GLU A 30 -12.29 5.48 -40.68
CA GLU A 30 -12.85 4.53 -39.74
C GLU A 30 -11.76 3.69 -39.07
N GLU A 31 -10.76 3.20 -39.84
CA GLU A 31 -9.63 2.45 -39.31
C GLU A 31 -8.78 3.31 -38.35
N ARG A 32 -8.48 4.56 -38.73
CA ARG A 32 -7.76 5.52 -37.91
C ARG A 32 -8.50 5.79 -36.57
N ASP A 33 -9.81 6.03 -36.66
CA ASP A 33 -10.63 6.35 -35.49
C ASP A 33 -10.74 5.14 -34.57
N SER A 34 -10.85 3.92 -35.11
CA SER A 34 -10.78 2.67 -34.38
C SER A 34 -9.44 2.46 -33.66
N LEU A 35 -8.32 2.71 -34.37
CA LEU A 35 -6.98 2.63 -33.77
C LEU A 35 -6.78 3.68 -32.67
N MET A 36 -7.30 4.89 -32.88
CA MET A 36 -7.24 5.97 -31.87
C MET A 36 -8.03 5.62 -30.61
N GLN A 37 -9.18 4.97 -30.76
CA GLN A 37 -9.94 4.45 -29.63
C GLN A 37 -9.16 3.39 -28.88
N VAL A 38 -8.56 2.40 -29.55
CA VAL A 38 -7.72 1.37 -28.91
C VAL A 38 -6.53 1.98 -28.15
N ILE A 39 -5.91 3.04 -28.71
CA ILE A 39 -4.82 3.75 -28.03
C ILE A 39 -5.35 4.42 -26.75
N ASN A 40 -6.45 5.15 -26.82
CA ASN A 40 -7.05 5.81 -25.65
C ASN A 40 -7.46 4.83 -24.57
N ASP A 41 -8.03 3.67 -24.95
CA ASP A 41 -8.42 2.63 -24.01
C ASP A 41 -7.18 2.05 -23.30
N LYS A 42 -6.09 1.82 -24.05
CA LYS A 42 -4.81 1.35 -23.46
C LYS A 42 -4.15 2.38 -22.58
N ASP A 43 -4.17 3.65 -22.92
CA ASP A 43 -3.62 4.72 -22.10
C ASP A 43 -4.43 4.86 -20.81
N THR A 44 -5.75 4.72 -20.87
CA THR A 44 -6.61 4.72 -19.68
C THR A 44 -6.29 3.55 -18.77
N GLU A 45 -6.20 2.34 -19.32
CA GLU A 45 -5.85 1.14 -18.57
C GLU A 45 -4.47 1.25 -17.92
N LEU A 46 -3.47 1.79 -18.65
CA LEU A 46 -2.13 2.00 -18.11
C LEU A 46 -2.13 3.02 -16.96
N ASN A 47 -2.87 4.10 -17.09
CA ASN A 47 -3.00 5.12 -16.04
C ASN A 47 -3.65 4.55 -14.77
N GLU A 48 -4.65 3.70 -14.89
CA GLU A 48 -5.28 3.01 -13.76
C GLU A 48 -4.30 2.05 -13.07
N ILE A 49 -3.50 1.29 -13.84
CA ILE A 49 -2.45 0.42 -13.32
C ILE A 49 -1.42 1.25 -12.53
N MET A 50 -0.93 2.32 -13.12
CA MET A 50 0.06 3.21 -12.48
C MET A 50 -0.51 3.91 -11.26
N GLY A 51 -1.77 4.32 -11.29
CA GLY A 51 -2.49 4.85 -10.12
C GLY A 51 -2.50 3.86 -8.97
N THR A 52 -2.85 2.61 -9.22
CA THR A 52 -2.85 1.54 -8.22
C THR A 52 -1.44 1.27 -7.67
N VAL A 53 -0.41 1.27 -8.53
CA VAL A 53 0.99 1.14 -8.10
C VAL A 53 1.39 2.27 -7.14
N ASN A 54 1.05 3.51 -7.47
CA ASN A 54 1.34 4.66 -6.62
C ASN A 54 0.63 4.56 -5.27
N GLU A 55 -0.61 4.11 -5.24
CA GLU A 55 -1.35 3.90 -3.99
C GLU A 55 -0.72 2.82 -3.10
N ILE A 56 -0.20 1.74 -3.69
CA ILE A 56 0.51 0.69 -2.96
C ILE A 56 1.83 1.24 -2.39
N GLN A 57 2.58 2.00 -3.16
CA GLN A 57 3.82 2.64 -2.71
C GLN A 57 3.57 3.63 -1.56
N GLU A 58 2.50 4.41 -1.67
CA GLU A 58 2.07 5.29 -0.59
C GLU A 58 1.67 4.49 0.66
N GLY A 59 1.01 3.36 0.51
CA GLY A 59 0.73 2.43 1.60
C GLY A 59 1.99 1.95 2.30
N PHE A 60 3.02 1.54 1.57
CA PHE A 60 4.32 1.15 2.14
C PHE A 60 5.01 2.32 2.87
N ARG A 61 4.97 3.52 2.30
CA ARG A 61 5.51 4.71 2.96
C ARG A 61 4.86 4.95 4.32
N ARG A 62 3.54 4.88 4.39
CA ARG A 62 2.77 5.05 5.63
C ARG A 62 3.07 3.96 6.67
N ILE A 63 3.26 2.72 6.22
CA ILE A 63 3.67 1.61 7.10
C ILE A 63 5.05 1.92 7.72
N ASN A 64 6.04 2.32 6.92
CA ASN A 64 7.36 2.68 7.40
C ASN A 64 7.33 3.86 8.41
N GLU A 65 6.47 4.84 8.18
CA GLU A 65 6.28 5.96 9.12
C GLU A 65 5.65 5.50 10.45
N ALA A 66 4.69 4.58 10.39
CA ALA A 66 4.08 4.03 11.59
C ALA A 66 5.06 3.15 12.38
N GLU A 67 5.88 2.33 11.71
CA GLU A 67 6.98 1.59 12.32
C GLU A 67 7.98 2.53 13.02
N GLY A 68 8.35 3.63 12.34
CA GLY A 68 9.24 4.64 12.94
C GLY A 68 8.66 5.26 14.21
N ARG A 69 7.35 5.48 14.28
CA ARG A 69 6.68 5.97 15.49
C ARG A 69 6.69 4.95 16.64
N ILE A 70 6.57 3.66 16.33
CA ILE A 70 6.66 2.59 17.33
C ILE A 70 8.08 2.55 17.92
N THR A 71 9.11 2.53 17.09
CA THR A 71 10.51 2.46 17.54
C THR A 71 10.93 3.66 18.38
N VAL A 72 10.41 4.86 18.08
CA VAL A 72 10.67 6.06 18.89
C VAL A 72 9.98 5.98 20.27
N ASN A 73 8.76 5.47 20.33
CA ASN A 73 8.01 5.33 21.58
C ASN A 73 8.48 4.14 22.45
N ASP A 74 9.21 3.21 21.85
CA ASP A 74 9.75 2.01 22.51
C ASP A 74 10.69 2.34 23.69
N GLY A 75 11.38 3.48 23.66
CA GLY A 75 12.20 3.97 24.77
C GLY A 75 11.41 4.40 26.02
N ASN A 76 10.09 4.49 25.97
CA ASN A 76 9.22 4.94 27.08
C ASN A 76 7.96 4.06 27.21
N MET A 77 8.13 2.74 27.15
CA MET A 77 7.02 1.78 27.20
C MET A 77 6.32 1.67 28.58
N GLU A 78 6.85 2.32 29.62
CA GLU A 78 6.29 2.23 30.96
C GLU A 78 4.95 2.97 31.12
N SER A 79 4.65 3.93 30.24
CA SER A 79 3.40 4.68 30.32
C SER A 79 2.27 4.00 29.53
N GLU A 80 1.05 3.97 30.08
CA GLU A 80 -0.13 3.44 29.40
C GLU A 80 -0.43 4.21 28.10
N THR A 81 -0.10 5.50 28.05
CA THR A 81 -0.25 6.34 26.84
C THR A 81 0.66 5.84 25.71
N SER A 82 1.92 5.49 26.02
CA SER A 82 2.86 4.96 25.03
C SER A 82 2.43 3.58 24.53
N LYS A 83 1.99 2.71 25.43
CA LYS A 83 1.45 1.38 25.07
C LYS A 83 0.22 1.50 24.16
N GLN A 84 -0.67 2.44 24.46
CA GLN A 84 -1.83 2.68 23.61
C GLN A 84 -1.43 3.19 22.23
N ALA A 85 -0.51 4.15 22.13
CA ALA A 85 0.00 4.66 20.87
C ALA A 85 0.69 3.57 20.02
N ILE A 86 1.43 2.67 20.65
CA ILE A 86 2.05 1.51 19.98
C ILE A 86 0.96 0.58 19.42
N ARG A 87 -0.05 0.22 20.21
CA ARG A 87 -1.17 -0.63 19.74
C ARG A 87 -1.89 -0.01 18.54
N GLU A 88 -2.19 1.28 18.61
CA GLU A 88 -2.84 2.01 17.51
C GLU A 88 -2.00 2.02 16.24
N ASN A 89 -0.69 2.26 16.35
CA ASN A 89 0.21 2.20 15.20
C ASN A 89 0.33 0.77 14.64
N MET A 90 0.37 -0.27 15.49
CA MET A 90 0.37 -1.67 15.04
C MET A 90 -0.90 -2.03 14.28
N GLN A 91 -2.07 -1.65 14.81
CA GLN A 91 -3.35 -1.86 14.12
C GLN A 91 -3.37 -1.15 12.77
N TYR A 92 -2.91 0.10 12.73
CA TYR A 92 -2.80 0.86 11.48
C TYR A 92 -1.89 0.18 10.44
N ILE A 93 -0.75 -0.37 10.87
CA ILE A 93 0.17 -1.12 10.01
C ILE A 93 -0.51 -2.36 9.43
N GLN A 94 -1.20 -3.16 10.28
CA GLN A 94 -1.91 -4.36 9.85
C GLN A 94 -2.99 -4.04 8.82
N ASP A 95 -3.78 -2.97 9.05
CA ASP A 95 -4.82 -2.52 8.13
C ASP A 95 -4.24 -2.03 6.79
N ALA A 96 -3.16 -1.26 6.83
CA ALA A 96 -2.47 -0.78 5.63
C ALA A 96 -1.83 -1.93 4.82
N MET A 97 -1.27 -2.94 5.49
CA MET A 97 -0.76 -4.15 4.85
C MET A 97 -1.86 -4.96 4.17
N ALA A 98 -3.02 -5.11 4.83
CA ALA A 98 -4.18 -5.79 4.25
C ALA A 98 -4.65 -5.07 2.98
N GLN A 99 -4.75 -3.74 3.01
CA GLN A 99 -5.11 -2.92 1.85
C GLN A 99 -4.09 -3.07 0.71
N ASN A 100 -2.79 -3.02 1.00
CA ASN A 100 -1.75 -3.21 -0.02
C ASN A 100 -1.80 -4.60 -0.63
N ARG A 101 -2.02 -5.65 0.17
CA ARG A 101 -2.18 -7.02 -0.33
C ARG A 101 -3.34 -7.12 -1.30
N ASP A 102 -4.49 -6.55 -0.96
CA ASP A 102 -5.68 -6.60 -1.78
C ASP A 102 -5.49 -5.82 -3.10
N LYS A 103 -4.84 -4.65 -3.06
CA LYS A 103 -4.47 -3.88 -4.26
C LYS A 103 -3.47 -4.64 -5.16
N ILE A 104 -2.46 -5.28 -4.59
CA ILE A 104 -1.51 -6.11 -5.34
C ILE A 104 -2.23 -7.30 -6.00
N SER A 105 -3.18 -7.92 -5.30
CA SER A 105 -3.99 -9.01 -5.87
C SER A 105 -4.85 -8.54 -7.03
N GLN A 106 -5.52 -7.40 -6.89
CA GLN A 106 -6.31 -6.78 -7.96
C GLN A 106 -5.42 -6.41 -9.16
N LEU A 107 -4.23 -5.86 -8.90
CA LEU A 107 -3.27 -5.51 -9.94
C LEU A 107 -2.76 -6.74 -10.70
N LYS A 108 -2.49 -7.85 -10.01
CA LYS A 108 -2.14 -9.14 -10.63
C LYS A 108 -3.25 -9.64 -11.56
N GLU A 109 -4.49 -9.61 -11.09
CA GLU A 109 -5.64 -10.04 -11.89
C GLU A 109 -5.86 -9.12 -13.10
N LYS A 110 -5.76 -7.81 -12.91
CA LYS A 110 -5.85 -6.84 -13.99
C LYS A 110 -4.78 -7.07 -15.06
N LEU A 111 -3.53 -7.31 -14.66
CA LEU A 111 -2.44 -7.63 -15.60
C LEU A 111 -2.61 -8.98 -16.30
N ARG A 112 -3.27 -9.96 -15.65
CA ARG A 112 -3.55 -11.26 -16.28
C ARG A 112 -4.57 -11.15 -17.41
N THR A 113 -5.53 -10.24 -17.29
CA THR A 113 -6.61 -10.02 -18.26
C THR A 113 -6.28 -8.92 -19.26
N SER A 114 -5.30 -8.07 -18.95
CA SER A 114 -4.89 -6.93 -19.77
C SER A 114 -4.16 -7.36 -21.03
N THR A 115 -4.39 -6.60 -22.10
CA THR A 115 -3.62 -6.65 -23.33
C THR A 115 -2.32 -5.81 -23.27
N ILE A 116 -2.11 -5.06 -22.15
CA ILE A 116 -0.89 -4.30 -21.86
C ILE A 116 0.11 -5.21 -21.13
N GLY A 117 0.36 -6.40 -21.66
CA GLY A 117 1.30 -7.36 -21.09
C GLY A 117 2.74 -6.97 -21.37
N GLY A 118 3.34 -6.15 -20.52
CA GLY A 118 4.79 -5.88 -20.56
C GLY A 118 5.51 -6.60 -19.43
N ASP A 119 6.66 -7.22 -19.71
CA ASP A 119 7.50 -7.86 -18.69
C ASP A 119 7.89 -6.89 -17.56
N LYS A 120 7.98 -5.59 -17.88
CA LYS A 120 8.22 -4.53 -16.88
C LYS A 120 7.11 -4.40 -15.85
N LEU A 121 5.83 -4.47 -16.27
CA LEU A 121 4.70 -4.39 -15.36
C LEU A 121 4.58 -5.64 -14.48
N LYS A 122 4.81 -6.82 -15.05
CA LYS A 122 4.88 -8.08 -14.27
C LYS A 122 5.96 -7.99 -13.21
N LYS A 123 7.18 -7.61 -13.60
CA LYS A 123 8.29 -7.43 -12.67
C LYS A 123 7.96 -6.43 -11.57
N MET A 124 7.34 -5.30 -11.90
CA MET A 124 6.92 -4.31 -10.90
C MET A 124 5.95 -4.91 -9.88
N VAL A 125 4.99 -5.71 -10.30
CA VAL A 125 4.03 -6.38 -9.39
C VAL A 125 4.69 -7.47 -8.56
N ASP A 126 5.65 -8.18 -9.11
CA ASP A 126 6.45 -9.15 -8.37
C ASP A 126 7.33 -8.45 -7.32
N ASP A 127 7.95 -7.32 -7.65
CA ASP A 127 8.72 -6.50 -6.72
C ASP A 127 7.83 -5.95 -5.58
N LEU A 128 6.62 -5.46 -5.88
CA LEU A 128 5.64 -5.02 -4.87
C LEU A 128 5.20 -6.18 -3.95
N SER A 129 5.05 -7.38 -4.52
CA SER A 129 4.71 -8.58 -3.74
C SER A 129 5.84 -8.99 -2.80
N ALA A 130 7.09 -8.92 -3.26
CA ALA A 130 8.27 -9.18 -2.45
C ALA A 130 8.43 -8.13 -1.32
N GLN A 131 8.17 -6.87 -1.61
CA GLN A 131 8.15 -5.80 -0.59
C GLN A 131 7.10 -6.05 0.47
N LEU A 132 5.88 -6.48 0.09
CA LEU A 132 4.83 -6.81 1.04
C LEU A 132 5.24 -7.96 1.97
N GLU A 133 5.88 -9.00 1.44
CA GLU A 133 6.32 -10.13 2.27
C GLU A 133 7.48 -9.73 3.21
N ALA A 134 8.42 -8.91 2.74
CA ALA A 134 9.48 -8.36 3.59
C ALA A 134 8.89 -7.49 4.71
N GLN A 135 7.89 -6.66 4.41
CA GLN A 135 7.21 -5.83 5.40
C GLN A 135 6.49 -6.69 6.45
N LYS A 136 5.82 -7.76 6.02
CA LYS A 136 5.17 -8.71 6.92
C LYS A 136 6.14 -9.35 7.90
N GLN A 137 7.32 -9.76 7.45
CA GLN A 137 8.36 -10.31 8.33
C GLN A 137 8.83 -9.28 9.36
N ARG A 138 9.05 -8.04 8.94
CA ARG A 138 9.44 -6.96 9.86
C ARG A 138 8.37 -6.67 10.91
N VAL A 139 7.10 -6.66 10.53
CA VAL A 139 5.98 -6.46 11.47
C VAL A 139 5.91 -7.61 12.48
N GLN A 140 6.08 -8.86 12.04
CA GLN A 140 6.13 -10.02 12.94
C GLN A 140 7.31 -9.94 13.92
N GLU A 141 8.47 -9.49 13.46
CA GLU A 141 9.63 -9.28 14.33
C GLU A 141 9.36 -8.16 15.35
N LEU A 142 8.75 -7.07 14.94
CA LEU A 142 8.37 -5.97 15.82
C LEU A 142 7.34 -6.40 16.87
N GLU A 143 6.34 -7.19 16.49
CA GLU A 143 5.37 -7.80 17.43
C GLU A 143 6.06 -8.67 18.49
N ALA A 144 7.02 -9.49 18.06
CA ALA A 144 7.77 -10.35 18.98
C ALA A 144 8.64 -9.52 19.97
N GLN A 145 9.32 -8.48 19.48
CA GLN A 145 10.11 -7.58 20.33
C GLN A 145 9.24 -6.85 21.36
N LEU A 146 8.06 -6.37 20.95
CA LEU A 146 7.11 -5.70 21.84
C LEU A 146 6.60 -6.66 22.93
N ALA A 147 6.26 -7.90 22.56
CA ALA A 147 5.82 -8.91 23.50
C ALA A 147 6.92 -9.28 24.53
N GLU A 148 8.17 -9.39 24.09
CA GLU A 148 9.31 -9.64 24.96
C GLU A 148 9.50 -8.50 25.99
N LYS A 149 9.40 -7.26 25.54
CA LYS A 149 9.54 -6.08 26.41
C LYS A 149 8.41 -5.97 27.42
N ASP A 150 7.18 -6.28 27.07
CA ASP A 150 6.05 -6.29 28.00
C ASP A 150 6.29 -7.32 29.14
N ILE A 151 6.87 -8.50 28.83
CA ILE A 151 7.24 -9.50 29.83
C ILE A 151 8.32 -8.95 30.77
N VAL A 152 9.36 -8.30 30.23
CA VAL A 152 10.45 -7.72 31.02
C VAL A 152 9.94 -6.61 31.95
N ILE A 153 9.07 -5.73 31.46
CA ILE A 153 8.46 -4.66 32.25
C ILE A 153 7.62 -5.24 33.41
N ALA A 154 6.83 -6.28 33.16
CA ALA A 154 6.04 -6.94 34.18
C ALA A 154 6.94 -7.55 35.25
N GLN A 155 8.01 -8.26 34.91
CA GLN A 155 8.97 -8.83 35.82
C GLN A 155 9.69 -7.78 36.68
N GLN A 156 10.08 -6.66 36.08
CA GLN A 156 10.68 -5.54 36.79
C GLN A 156 9.69 -4.90 37.75
N GLY A 157 8.42 -4.75 37.38
CA GLY A 157 7.35 -4.26 38.25
C GLY A 157 7.16 -5.15 39.50
N GLU A 158 7.15 -6.46 39.35
CA GLU A 158 7.07 -7.42 40.44
C GLU A 158 8.30 -7.33 41.38
N ALA A 159 9.51 -7.20 40.80
CA ALA A 159 10.73 -7.05 41.60
C ALA A 159 10.73 -5.75 42.40
N ILE A 160 10.30 -4.62 41.80
CA ILE A 160 10.17 -3.34 42.52
C ILE A 160 9.16 -3.42 43.66
N THR A 161 8.02 -4.06 43.43
CA THR A 161 7.00 -4.27 44.47
C THR A 161 7.57 -5.07 45.64
N SER A 162 8.25 -6.19 45.37
CA SER A 162 8.90 -7.01 46.38
C SER A 162 10.00 -6.27 47.17
N LEU A 163 10.81 -5.45 46.46
CA LEU A 163 11.82 -4.61 47.11
C LEU A 163 11.19 -3.56 48.03
N ASN A 164 10.11 -2.91 47.63
CA ASN A 164 9.37 -1.92 48.41
C ASN A 164 8.77 -2.55 49.68
N GLU A 165 8.20 -3.75 49.58
CA GLU A 165 7.69 -4.49 50.75
C GLU A 165 8.81 -4.83 51.73
N ASN A 166 9.98 -5.28 51.24
CA ASN A 166 11.14 -5.57 52.06
C ASN A 166 11.67 -4.31 52.77
N VAL A 167 11.76 -3.18 52.06
CA VAL A 167 12.18 -1.88 52.64
C VAL A 167 11.20 -1.42 53.69
N ASN A 168 9.90 -1.49 53.48
CA ASN A 168 8.87 -1.12 54.43
C ASN A 168 8.93 -2.01 55.69
N THR A 169 9.12 -3.32 55.50
CA THR A 169 9.30 -4.26 56.62
C THR A 169 10.55 -3.91 57.42
N CYS A 170 11.68 -3.64 56.76
CA CYS A 170 12.91 -3.26 57.44
C CYS A 170 12.77 -1.95 58.24
N LEU A 171 12.07 -0.93 57.68
CA LEU A 171 11.81 0.34 58.35
C LEU A 171 10.92 0.16 59.59
N LEU A 172 9.93 -0.74 59.53
CA LEU A 172 9.09 -1.06 60.70
C LEU A 172 9.90 -1.71 61.85
N TYR A 173 10.87 -2.57 61.53
CA TYR A 173 11.74 -3.21 62.50
C TYR A 173 12.83 -2.27 63.04
N THR A 174 13.30 -1.31 62.29
CA THR A 174 14.35 -0.35 62.69
C THR A 174 13.80 0.95 63.30
N SER A 175 12.47 1.19 63.21
CA SER A 175 11.84 2.33 63.87
C SER A 175 11.91 2.16 65.40
N PRO A 176 12.51 3.10 66.18
CA PRO A 176 12.58 2.96 67.63
C PRO A 176 11.19 2.85 68.24
N SER A 177 11.04 1.89 69.14
CA SER A 177 9.79 1.65 69.84
C SER A 177 9.31 2.95 70.53
N PRO A 178 8.00 3.20 70.59
CA PRO A 178 7.47 4.36 71.36
C PRO A 178 7.94 4.39 72.84
N ARG A 179 8.36 3.27 73.38
CA ARG A 179 8.94 3.16 74.73
C ARG A 179 10.34 3.77 74.86
N ASP A 180 11.14 3.76 73.80
CA ASP A 180 12.50 4.36 73.79
C ASP A 180 12.50 5.87 73.68
N ARG A 181 11.40 6.49 73.27
CA ARG A 181 11.25 7.95 73.16
C ARG A 181 10.81 8.60 74.50
N SER A 182 10.46 7.81 75.54
CA SER A 182 10.02 8.33 76.83
C SER A 182 11.13 8.39 77.87
N LEU A 183 12.36 8.00 77.54
CA LEU A 183 13.51 7.94 78.46
C LEU A 183 14.66 8.92 78.10
N SER A 184 14.41 9.89 77.18
CA SER A 184 15.41 10.92 76.87
C SER A 184 14.97 12.33 77.29
#